data_b426d2c48103e8f9767075b9451bc531
#
_entry.id   b426d2c48103e8f9767075b9451bc531
#
_cell.length_a   1.000
_cell.length_b   1.000
_cell.length_c   1.000
_cell.angle_alpha   90.00
_cell.angle_beta   90.00
_cell.angle_gamma   90.00
#
_symmetry.space_group_name_H-M   'P 1'
#
loop_
_entity.id
_entity.type
_entity.pdbx_description
1 polymer ?
#
loop_
_entity_poly.entity_id
_entity_poly.type
_entity_poly.pdbx_seq_one_letter_code
_entity_poly.pdbx_strand_id
1 'polypeptide(L)'
;MKTISVILAIMILMFSGCGSQGAMPAESQGASAQTESTEAREETEMPSESVTDTETMPVEESSTEREESVEMTDTMRLLIGEKEVPVTWEDNASVDALRTLCPLTIQMSMYGGFEQVGALEQSIVRDDKQTATNCGDIVLYSGNQIVIFYGSNSWAYTKLGHVDLSQQDMRDLLGGGDVSITLQ
;
A
#
# COMPACT_ATOMS: atom_id res chain seq x y z
N MET A 1 19.07 44.56 -21.10
CA MET A 1 20.31 43.83 -21.28
C MET A 1 21.15 43.96 -20.01
N LYS A 2 21.12 43.01 -19.13
CA LYS A 2 22.06 42.84 -18.00
C LYS A 2 22.18 41.36 -17.71
N THR A 3 23.26 40.79 -18.21
CA THR A 3 23.68 39.41 -17.96
C THR A 3 24.23 39.29 -16.53
N ILE A 4 23.61 38.45 -15.72
CA ILE A 4 24.16 38.07 -14.40
C ILE A 4 24.73 36.67 -14.55
N SER A 5 26.07 36.63 -14.55
CA SER A 5 26.87 35.41 -14.53
C SER A 5 26.94 34.93 -13.09
N VAL A 6 26.38 33.75 -12.80
CA VAL A 6 26.53 33.09 -11.50
C VAL A 6 27.59 32.01 -11.62
N ILE A 7 28.69 32.25 -10.94
CA ILE A 7 29.85 31.36 -10.83
C ILE A 7 29.49 30.21 -9.87
N LEU A 8 29.52 28.99 -10.36
CA LEU A 8 29.36 27.76 -9.62
C LEU A 8 30.71 27.41 -8.96
N ALA A 9 30.79 27.55 -7.64
CA ALA A 9 31.94 27.11 -6.85
C ALA A 9 31.73 25.63 -6.44
N ILE A 10 32.49 24.75 -7.09
CA ILE A 10 32.56 23.32 -6.74
C ILE A 10 33.58 23.17 -5.60
N MET A 11 33.10 22.82 -4.40
CA MET A 11 33.97 22.35 -3.32
C MET A 11 34.04 20.83 -3.33
N ILE A 12 35.15 20.31 -3.82
CA ILE A 12 35.53 18.90 -3.71
C ILE A 12 36.23 18.72 -2.34
N LEU A 13 35.59 18.02 -1.43
CA LEU A 13 36.23 17.55 -0.18
C LEU A 13 36.64 16.10 -0.37
N MET A 14 37.92 15.89 -0.58
CA MET A 14 38.59 14.59 -0.52
C MET A 14 38.77 14.21 0.94
N PHE A 15 38.07 13.18 1.40
CA PHE A 15 38.45 12.46 2.63
C PHE A 15 39.16 11.15 2.26
N SER A 16 40.48 11.20 2.36
CA SER A 16 41.34 10.03 2.37
C SER A 16 41.46 9.59 3.82
N GLY A 17 41.05 8.38 4.13
CA GLY A 17 41.18 7.77 5.46
C GLY A 17 41.46 6.29 5.33
N CYS A 18 42.73 5.94 5.54
CA CYS A 18 43.34 4.63 5.44
C CYS A 18 43.16 3.82 6.73
N GLY A 19 42.85 2.54 6.62
CA GLY A 19 43.44 1.47 7.44
C GLY A 19 42.75 1.03 8.69
N SER A 20 42.25 -0.18 8.77
CA SER A 20 42.90 -1.22 9.61
C SER A 20 42.21 -2.59 9.42
N GLN A 21 43.03 -3.58 9.12
CA GLN A 21 42.70 -5.00 9.11
C GLN A 21 42.49 -5.49 10.54
N GLY A 22 41.44 -6.26 10.79
CA GLY A 22 41.21 -6.99 12.04
C GLY A 22 40.61 -8.34 11.74
N ALA A 23 41.40 -9.35 12.03
CA ALA A 23 41.29 -10.78 11.73
C ALA A 23 40.00 -11.43 12.29
N MET A 24 39.54 -12.44 11.56
CA MET A 24 38.61 -13.49 12.03
C MET A 24 39.27 -14.36 13.14
N PRO A 25 38.44 -15.00 13.94
CA PRO A 25 38.59 -16.45 14.02
C PRO A 25 37.30 -17.22 13.75
N ALA A 26 37.50 -18.41 13.23
CA ALA A 26 36.60 -19.44 12.83
C ALA A 26 36.03 -20.26 13.99
N GLU A 27 35.00 -21.05 13.62
CA GLU A 27 34.56 -22.34 14.17
C GLU A 27 33.81 -22.40 15.50
N SER A 28 32.59 -22.89 15.38
CA SER A 28 32.17 -24.07 16.11
C SER A 28 30.98 -24.75 15.45
N GLN A 29 31.21 -25.96 15.02
CA GLN A 29 30.24 -26.96 14.57
C GLN A 29 29.40 -27.44 15.77
N GLY A 30 28.15 -27.76 15.52
CA GLY A 30 27.28 -28.43 16.50
C GLY A 30 26.10 -29.04 15.79
N ALA A 31 26.19 -30.33 15.56
CA ALA A 31 25.31 -31.20 14.81
C ALA A 31 24.05 -31.61 15.58
N SER A 32 23.06 -32.04 14.79
CA SER A 32 22.08 -33.14 15.02
C SER A 32 21.01 -32.99 16.12
N ALA A 33 19.78 -33.08 15.68
CA ALA A 33 18.93 -34.24 15.98
C ALA A 33 17.62 -34.16 15.18
N GLN A 34 17.42 -35.16 14.35
CA GLN A 34 16.14 -35.62 13.81
C GLN A 34 15.31 -36.22 14.94
N THR A 35 13.99 -35.98 14.90
CA THR A 35 13.03 -36.95 15.41
C THR A 35 11.80 -36.97 14.52
N GLU A 36 11.70 -38.06 13.84
CA GLU A 36 10.52 -38.62 13.17
C GLU A 36 9.50 -39.08 14.21
N SER A 37 8.21 -38.91 13.92
CA SER A 37 7.12 -39.82 14.31
C SER A 37 5.83 -39.26 13.71
N THR A 38 5.30 -39.79 12.64
CA THR A 38 4.47 -40.97 12.39
C THR A 38 3.07 -40.86 12.95
N GLU A 39 2.12 -40.83 11.99
CA GLU A 39 0.84 -41.56 11.85
C GLU A 39 -0.33 -41.31 12.82
N ALA A 40 -1.48 -40.97 12.25
CA ALA A 40 -2.69 -41.78 12.02
C ALA A 40 -3.86 -40.81 11.72
N ARG A 41 -4.42 -40.77 10.57
CA ARG A 41 -5.52 -41.48 9.90
C ARG A 41 -6.70 -41.77 10.81
N GLU A 42 -7.82 -41.06 10.57
CA GLU A 42 -9.16 -41.67 10.61
C GLU A 42 -10.15 -40.89 9.74
N GLU A 43 -10.65 -41.59 8.74
CA GLU A 43 -11.84 -41.32 7.95
C GLU A 43 -13.09 -41.52 8.81
N THR A 44 -14.11 -40.70 8.62
CA THR A 44 -15.49 -41.19 8.78
C THR A 44 -16.45 -40.40 7.89
N GLU A 45 -17.03 -41.10 7.03
CA GLU A 45 -18.08 -41.06 6.09
C GLU A 45 -19.30 -40.17 6.38
N MET A 46 -19.92 -39.78 5.22
CA MET A 46 -21.30 -39.30 5.06
C MET A 46 -22.34 -40.38 5.36
N PRO A 47 -23.61 -40.01 5.54
CA PRO A 47 -24.59 -40.06 4.47
C PRO A 47 -25.60 -38.87 4.51
N SER A 48 -26.00 -38.32 3.38
CA SER A 48 -26.98 -38.67 2.33
C SER A 48 -28.45 -38.70 2.76
N GLU A 49 -29.23 -38.13 1.89
CA GLU A 49 -30.67 -38.19 1.66
C GLU A 49 -31.57 -37.17 2.40
N SER A 50 -32.61 -36.57 1.78
CA SER A 50 -33.32 -36.77 0.52
C SER A 50 -34.43 -35.74 0.42
N VAL A 51 -34.64 -35.29 -0.83
CA VAL A 51 -35.88 -34.95 -1.59
C VAL A 51 -37.10 -34.31 -0.89
N THR A 52 -37.73 -33.33 -1.48
CA THR A 52 -38.93 -33.29 -2.33
C THR A 52 -39.47 -31.86 -2.33
N ASP A 53 -39.56 -31.21 -3.40
CA ASP A 53 -40.54 -31.08 -4.48
C ASP A 53 -41.58 -29.96 -4.32
N THR A 54 -41.67 -29.19 -5.41
CA THR A 54 -42.88 -28.68 -6.09
C THR A 54 -43.57 -27.43 -5.48
N GLU A 55 -43.65 -26.33 -6.17
CA GLU A 55 -44.58 -25.89 -7.19
C GLU A 55 -44.76 -24.36 -7.26
N THR A 56 -44.65 -23.90 -8.48
CA THR A 56 -45.52 -22.95 -9.19
C THR A 56 -45.56 -21.46 -8.80
N MET A 57 -45.15 -20.70 -9.82
CA MET A 57 -45.34 -19.26 -10.08
C MET A 57 -46.82 -18.83 -10.01
N PRO A 58 -47.09 -17.51 -9.83
CA PRO A 58 -47.07 -16.64 -11.00
C PRO A 58 -46.47 -15.25 -10.79
N VAL A 59 -46.02 -14.72 -11.90
CA VAL A 59 -45.67 -13.37 -12.30
C VAL A 59 -46.65 -12.34 -11.79
N GLU A 60 -46.11 -11.29 -11.15
CA GLU A 60 -46.65 -9.95 -11.31
C GLU A 60 -45.49 -8.95 -11.49
N GLU A 61 -45.52 -8.39 -12.68
CA GLU A 61 -44.75 -7.25 -13.13
C GLU A 61 -45.16 -6.03 -12.27
N SER A 62 -44.25 -5.55 -11.44
CA SER A 62 -44.35 -4.22 -10.89
C SER A 62 -43.06 -3.48 -11.18
N SER A 63 -43.14 -2.66 -12.23
CA SER A 63 -42.23 -1.53 -12.48
C SER A 63 -42.18 -0.66 -11.24
N THR A 64 -41.19 -0.87 -10.41
CA THR A 64 -40.79 0.15 -9.45
C THR A 64 -39.51 0.76 -9.99
N GLU A 65 -39.66 1.95 -10.51
CA GLU A 65 -38.55 2.87 -10.73
C GLU A 65 -37.74 2.89 -9.43
N ARG A 66 -36.59 2.24 -9.50
CA ARG A 66 -35.58 2.32 -8.45
C ARG A 66 -35.03 3.73 -8.59
N GLU A 67 -35.56 4.64 -7.82
CA GLU A 67 -34.84 5.85 -7.49
C GLU A 67 -33.51 5.38 -6.92
N GLU A 68 -32.47 5.50 -7.74
CA GLU A 68 -31.09 5.38 -7.34
C GLU A 68 -30.86 6.55 -6.37
N SER A 69 -31.16 6.28 -5.08
CA SER A 69 -30.69 7.14 -4.02
C SER A 69 -29.19 7.08 -4.12
N VAL A 70 -28.62 8.09 -4.75
CA VAL A 70 -27.19 8.39 -4.66
C VAL A 70 -26.95 8.66 -3.17
N GLU A 71 -26.72 7.62 -2.38
CA GLU A 71 -26.01 7.79 -1.13
C GLU A 71 -24.71 8.45 -1.55
N MET A 72 -24.60 9.73 -1.30
CA MET A 72 -23.33 10.44 -1.27
C MET A 72 -22.56 9.83 -0.10
N THR A 73 -22.01 8.63 -0.33
CA THR A 73 -20.97 8.11 0.54
C THR A 73 -19.85 9.12 0.42
N ASP A 74 -19.58 9.82 1.52
CA ASP A 74 -18.44 10.73 1.70
C ASP A 74 -17.15 9.89 1.68
N THR A 75 -16.96 9.20 0.56
CA THR A 75 -15.84 8.29 0.34
C THR A 75 -14.73 9.10 -0.31
N MET A 76 -13.66 9.29 0.42
CA MET A 76 -12.45 9.95 -0.08
C MET A 76 -11.96 9.27 -1.36
N ARG A 77 -11.83 10.03 -2.45
CA ARG A 77 -11.38 9.57 -3.76
C ARG A 77 -9.90 9.89 -3.96
N LEU A 78 -9.20 9.02 -4.68
CA LEU A 78 -7.79 9.18 -5.04
C LEU A 78 -7.65 9.30 -6.55
N LEU A 79 -6.98 10.36 -6.99
CA LEU A 79 -6.51 10.49 -8.36
C LEU A 79 -4.98 10.36 -8.37
N ILE A 80 -4.45 9.62 -9.35
CA ILE A 80 -3.02 9.57 -9.67
C ILE A 80 -2.84 10.28 -11.02
N GLY A 81 -2.21 11.45 -10.99
CA GLY A 81 -2.30 12.39 -12.10
C GLY A 81 -3.75 12.84 -12.32
N GLU A 82 -4.28 12.56 -13.52
CA GLU A 82 -5.67 12.85 -13.88
C GLU A 82 -6.60 11.62 -13.77
N LYS A 83 -6.04 10.43 -13.45
CA LYS A 83 -6.78 9.19 -13.42
C LYS A 83 -7.28 8.89 -12.01
N GLU A 84 -8.60 8.83 -11.84
CA GLU A 84 -9.22 8.30 -10.63
C GLU A 84 -9.01 6.80 -10.55
N VAL A 85 -8.60 6.31 -9.37
CA VAL A 85 -8.32 4.90 -9.13
C VAL A 85 -9.20 4.36 -8.01
N PRO A 86 -9.65 3.10 -8.10
CA PRO A 86 -10.42 2.47 -7.04
C PRO A 86 -9.53 2.24 -5.81
N VAL A 87 -10.01 2.64 -4.64
CA VAL A 87 -9.30 2.49 -3.37
C VAL A 87 -10.23 1.92 -2.32
N THR A 88 -9.76 0.88 -1.64
CA THR A 88 -10.34 0.41 -0.39
C THR A 88 -9.59 1.09 0.77
N TRP A 89 -10.24 2.02 1.45
CA TRP A 89 -9.68 2.72 2.61
C TRP A 89 -9.84 1.91 3.89
N GLU A 90 -8.83 1.98 4.77
CA GLU A 90 -8.93 1.42 6.12
C GLU A 90 -9.88 2.25 6.99
N ASP A 91 -10.52 1.59 7.94
CA ASP A 91 -11.36 2.24 8.97
C ASP A 91 -10.49 2.52 10.21
N ASN A 92 -9.80 3.68 10.20
CA ASN A 92 -8.93 4.09 11.31
C ASN A 92 -8.80 5.62 11.42
N ALA A 93 -8.34 6.07 12.59
CA ALA A 93 -8.19 7.48 12.90
C ALA A 93 -7.22 8.23 11.97
N SER A 94 -6.26 7.54 11.34
CA SER A 94 -5.34 8.17 10.40
C SER A 94 -6.02 8.49 9.08
N VAL A 95 -6.90 7.62 8.60
CA VAL A 95 -7.72 7.87 7.41
C VAL A 95 -8.73 8.99 7.68
N ASP A 96 -9.35 9.02 8.87
CA ASP A 96 -10.25 10.11 9.26
C ASP A 96 -9.51 11.46 9.29
N ALA A 97 -8.31 11.49 9.88
CA ALA A 97 -7.48 12.69 9.88
C ALA A 97 -7.07 13.11 8.46
N LEU A 98 -6.71 12.16 7.59
CA LEU A 98 -6.37 12.43 6.19
C LEU A 98 -7.58 13.01 5.43
N ARG A 99 -8.77 12.47 5.65
CA ARG A 99 -10.03 12.96 5.05
C ARG A 99 -10.30 14.43 5.40
N THR A 100 -9.96 14.87 6.62
CA THR A 100 -10.14 16.28 7.03
C THR A 100 -9.22 17.25 6.30
N LEU A 101 -8.18 16.76 5.64
CA LEU A 101 -7.25 17.57 4.84
C LEU A 101 -7.70 17.73 3.39
N CYS A 102 -8.70 16.97 2.95
CA CYS A 102 -9.21 17.04 1.59
C CYS A 102 -9.98 18.33 1.31
N PRO A 103 -9.91 18.92 0.11
CA PRO A 103 -9.12 18.43 -1.04
C PRO A 103 -7.61 18.70 -0.87
N LEU A 104 -6.78 17.72 -1.20
CA LEU A 104 -5.33 17.79 -1.03
C LEU A 104 -4.60 17.25 -2.25
N THR A 105 -3.64 18.00 -2.79
CA THR A 105 -2.75 17.53 -3.85
C THR A 105 -1.33 17.41 -3.32
N ILE A 106 -0.71 16.26 -3.54
CA ILE A 106 0.63 15.91 -3.05
C ILE A 106 1.52 15.58 -4.25
N GLN A 107 2.70 16.19 -4.31
CA GLN A 107 3.76 15.79 -5.24
C GLN A 107 4.48 14.58 -4.65
N MET A 108 4.50 13.50 -5.41
CA MET A 108 5.12 12.25 -5.01
C MET A 108 6.42 12.09 -5.78
N SER A 109 7.46 11.61 -5.11
CA SER A 109 8.74 11.28 -5.73
C SER A 109 8.99 9.78 -5.66
N MET A 110 9.54 9.23 -6.74
CA MET A 110 9.92 7.83 -6.82
C MET A 110 11.06 7.53 -5.85
N TYR A 111 10.90 6.48 -5.05
CA TYR A 111 11.94 6.00 -4.16
C TYR A 111 12.15 4.49 -4.33
N GLY A 112 13.42 4.06 -4.38
CA GLY A 112 13.82 2.66 -4.49
C GLY A 112 13.36 1.91 -5.75
N GLY A 113 12.59 2.55 -6.66
CA GLY A 113 12.02 1.91 -7.85
C GLY A 113 10.84 0.97 -7.54
N PHE A 114 10.21 1.11 -6.37
CA PHE A 114 9.08 0.29 -5.94
C PHE A 114 8.01 1.05 -5.17
N GLU A 115 8.22 2.32 -4.86
CA GLU A 115 7.27 3.16 -4.14
C GLU A 115 7.32 4.61 -4.60
N GLN A 116 6.22 5.34 -4.38
CA GLN A 116 6.11 6.78 -4.47
C GLN A 116 5.92 7.36 -3.08
N VAL A 117 6.66 8.41 -2.75
CA VAL A 117 6.64 9.05 -1.43
C VAL A 117 6.30 10.52 -1.56
N GLY A 118 5.32 11.01 -0.83
CA GLY A 118 4.93 12.41 -0.81
C GLY A 118 4.68 12.92 0.59
N ALA A 119 5.08 14.15 0.88
CA ALA A 119 4.95 14.76 2.18
C ALA A 119 3.57 15.42 2.37
N LEU A 120 2.97 15.21 3.52
CA LEU A 120 1.90 16.05 4.05
C LEU A 120 2.50 17.34 4.65
N GLU A 121 1.78 18.45 4.54
CA GLU A 121 2.21 19.73 5.13
C GLU A 121 2.23 19.68 6.65
N GLN A 122 1.52 18.73 7.25
CA GLN A 122 1.42 18.53 8.70
C GLN A 122 1.41 17.04 9.03
N SER A 123 1.78 16.73 10.27
CA SER A 123 1.64 15.36 10.78
C SER A 123 0.20 15.08 11.19
N ILE A 124 -0.24 13.87 10.93
CA ILE A 124 -1.53 13.33 11.38
C ILE A 124 -1.31 12.19 12.38
N VAL A 125 -2.38 11.78 13.04
CA VAL A 125 -2.35 10.64 13.96
C VAL A 125 -1.87 9.38 13.23
N ARG A 126 -1.06 8.56 13.91
CA ARG A 126 -0.49 7.32 13.39
C ARG A 126 -0.57 6.19 14.42
N ASP A 127 -0.61 4.97 13.93
CA ASP A 127 -0.55 3.73 14.70
C ASP A 127 0.39 2.75 13.96
N ASP A 128 1.70 3.05 14.02
CA ASP A 128 2.71 2.33 13.25
C ASP A 128 2.87 0.90 13.75
N LYS A 129 2.74 -0.07 12.85
CA LYS A 129 2.94 -1.48 13.09
C LYS A 129 3.91 -2.05 12.06
N GLN A 130 4.70 -3.05 12.48
CA GLN A 130 5.53 -3.78 11.52
C GLN A 130 4.63 -4.40 10.45
N THR A 131 4.78 -3.94 9.22
CA THR A 131 3.90 -4.27 8.10
C THR A 131 4.74 -4.69 6.90
N ALA A 132 4.42 -5.84 6.32
CA ALA A 132 4.89 -6.21 4.99
C ALA A 132 3.89 -5.64 3.98
N THR A 133 4.35 -4.72 3.13
CA THR A 133 3.53 -4.08 2.11
C THR A 133 3.57 -4.83 0.79
N ASN A 134 2.52 -4.67 0.00
CA ASN A 134 2.38 -5.21 -1.35
C ASN A 134 2.10 -4.08 -2.34
N CYS A 135 2.17 -4.42 -3.63
CA CYS A 135 1.74 -3.53 -4.69
C CYS A 135 0.28 -3.09 -4.47
N GLY A 136 0.01 -1.80 -4.53
CA GLY A 136 -1.30 -1.19 -4.25
C GLY A 136 -1.45 -0.63 -2.84
N ASP A 137 -0.65 -1.06 -1.86
CA ASP A 137 -0.77 -0.58 -0.49
C ASP A 137 -0.45 0.92 -0.38
N ILE A 138 -1.30 1.62 0.36
CA ILE A 138 -1.15 3.03 0.74
C ILE A 138 -0.89 3.06 2.25
N VAL A 139 0.21 3.70 2.64
CA VAL A 139 0.57 3.78 4.06
C VAL A 139 0.98 5.21 4.45
N LEU A 140 0.89 5.49 5.75
CA LEU A 140 1.49 6.66 6.38
C LEU A 140 2.82 6.24 6.99
N TYR A 141 3.87 6.97 6.67
CA TYR A 141 5.19 6.82 7.27
C TYR A 141 5.54 8.05 8.09
N SER A 142 6.07 7.84 9.29
CA SER A 142 6.49 8.90 10.23
C SER A 142 5.41 9.95 10.56
N GLY A 143 4.15 9.68 10.26
CA GLY A 143 3.01 10.56 10.55
C GLY A 143 2.81 11.69 9.55
N ASN A 144 3.69 11.90 8.59
CA ASN A 144 3.60 13.01 7.63
C ASN A 144 4.04 12.66 6.20
N GLN A 145 4.20 11.39 5.87
CA GLN A 145 4.49 10.97 4.50
C GLN A 145 3.48 9.92 4.04
N ILE A 146 2.83 10.18 2.91
CA ILE A 146 2.03 9.18 2.21
C ILE A 146 2.97 8.39 1.31
N VAL A 147 2.86 7.07 1.37
CA VAL A 147 3.62 6.16 0.51
C VAL A 147 2.65 5.26 -0.23
N ILE A 148 2.82 5.14 -1.54
CA ILE A 148 2.04 4.24 -2.41
C ILE A 148 3.01 3.25 -3.06
N PHE A 149 2.78 1.95 -2.82
CA PHE A 149 3.64 0.88 -3.32
C PHE A 149 3.19 0.37 -4.68
N TYR A 150 4.13 0.21 -5.61
CA TYR A 150 3.99 -0.59 -6.83
C TYR A 150 4.96 -1.78 -6.86
N GLY A 151 5.65 -2.00 -5.75
CA GLY A 151 6.41 -3.18 -5.37
C GLY A 151 6.09 -3.56 -3.94
N SER A 152 7.10 -3.95 -3.14
CA SER A 152 6.92 -4.36 -1.76
C SER A 152 8.07 -3.90 -0.86
N ASN A 153 7.77 -3.71 0.42
CA ASN A 153 8.73 -3.38 1.48
C ASN A 153 8.23 -3.97 2.80
N SER A 154 9.05 -3.87 3.86
CA SER A 154 8.64 -4.25 5.21
C SER A 154 9.26 -3.30 6.23
N TRP A 155 8.40 -2.54 6.90
CA TRP A 155 8.79 -1.54 7.89
C TRP A 155 7.64 -1.25 8.86
N ALA A 156 7.86 -0.33 9.78
CA ALA A 156 6.81 0.17 10.66
C ALA A 156 5.99 1.26 9.92
N TYR A 157 4.74 0.95 9.58
CA TYR A 157 3.81 1.81 8.88
C TYR A 157 2.44 1.83 9.57
N THR A 158 1.71 2.92 9.37
CA THR A 158 0.26 2.94 9.58
C THR A 158 -0.44 2.71 8.24
N LYS A 159 -1.22 1.65 8.12
CA LYS A 159 -1.95 1.36 6.89
C LYS A 159 -3.09 2.35 6.69
N LEU A 160 -3.22 2.87 5.47
CA LEU A 160 -4.27 3.82 5.10
C LEU A 160 -5.28 3.21 4.13
N GLY A 161 -4.83 2.30 3.26
CA GLY A 161 -5.71 1.68 2.28
C GLY A 161 -4.96 0.87 1.24
N HIS A 162 -5.70 0.50 0.18
CA HIS A 162 -5.18 -0.26 -0.94
C HIS A 162 -5.81 0.20 -2.26
N VAL A 163 -5.00 0.42 -3.28
CA VAL A 163 -5.46 0.68 -4.65
C VAL A 163 -5.77 -0.65 -5.32
N ASP A 164 -7.02 -0.83 -5.73
CA ASP A 164 -7.52 -2.09 -6.30
C ASP A 164 -7.24 -2.17 -7.81
N LEU A 165 -5.96 -2.15 -8.17
CA LEU A 165 -5.47 -2.29 -9.54
C LEU A 165 -4.48 -3.44 -9.68
N SER A 166 -4.29 -3.92 -10.91
CA SER A 166 -3.26 -4.91 -11.19
C SER A 166 -1.85 -4.36 -10.96
N GLN A 167 -0.89 -5.25 -10.67
CA GLN A 167 0.52 -4.86 -10.51
C GLN A 167 1.07 -4.16 -11.76
N GLN A 168 0.62 -4.53 -12.95
CA GLN A 168 1.04 -3.90 -14.19
C GLN A 168 0.51 -2.47 -14.28
N ASP A 169 -0.79 -2.26 -14.00
CA ASP A 169 -1.39 -0.93 -14.01
C ASP A 169 -0.75 0.00 -12.98
N MET A 170 -0.43 -0.52 -11.79
CA MET A 170 0.26 0.25 -10.76
C MET A 170 1.68 0.67 -11.21
N ARG A 171 2.42 -0.22 -11.86
CA ARG A 171 3.74 0.13 -12.43
C ARG A 171 3.64 1.14 -13.56
N ASP A 172 2.64 1.01 -14.41
CA ASP A 172 2.43 1.95 -15.54
C ASP A 172 2.07 3.35 -15.03
N LEU A 173 1.32 3.43 -13.92
CA LEU A 173 0.93 4.70 -13.31
C LEU A 173 2.05 5.34 -12.48
N LEU A 174 2.84 4.56 -11.75
CA LEU A 174 3.75 5.04 -10.72
C LEU A 174 5.22 4.84 -11.06
N GLY A 175 5.56 3.95 -11.98
CA GLY A 175 6.95 3.57 -12.29
C GLY A 175 7.64 4.46 -13.31
N GLY A 176 6.96 5.44 -13.88
CA GLY A 176 7.48 6.31 -14.94
C GLY A 176 8.24 7.55 -14.47
N GLY A 177 8.33 7.81 -13.18
CA GLY A 177 8.93 9.00 -12.58
C GLY A 177 8.07 9.57 -11.46
N ASP A 178 8.32 10.82 -11.10
CA ASP A 178 7.54 11.53 -10.08
C ASP A 178 6.10 11.75 -10.58
N VAL A 179 5.13 11.63 -9.70
CA VAL A 179 3.71 11.81 -10.02
C VAL A 179 3.05 12.75 -9.02
N SER A 180 1.89 13.30 -9.35
CA SER A 180 1.05 13.97 -8.35
C SER A 180 -0.16 13.11 -8.02
N ILE A 181 -0.58 13.12 -6.78
CA ILE A 181 -1.84 12.54 -6.35
C ILE A 181 -2.77 13.61 -5.83
N THR A 182 -4.08 13.40 -5.99
CA THR A 182 -5.11 14.27 -5.42
C THR A 182 -6.09 13.41 -4.64
N LEU A 183 -6.32 13.82 -3.39
CA LEU A 183 -7.35 13.29 -2.50
C LEU A 183 -8.51 14.28 -2.44
N GLN A 184 -9.77 13.81 -2.64
CA GLN A 184 -10.97 14.66 -2.64
C GLN A 184 -12.22 13.90 -2.25
#